data_949b3aa8cef95b094c47b75b2eedeeb7
#
_entry.id   949b3aa8cef95b094c47b75b2eedeeb7
#
_cell.length_a   1.000
_cell.length_b   1.000
_cell.length_c   1.000
_cell.angle_alpha   90.00
_cell.angle_beta   90.00
_cell.angle_gamma   90.00
#
_symmetry.space_group_name_H-M   'P 1'
#
loop_
_entity.id
_entity.type
_entity.pdbx_description
1 polymer ?
#
loop_
_entity_poly.entity_id
_entity_poly.type
_entity_poly.pdbx_seq_one_letter_code
_entity_poly.pdbx_strand_id
1 'polypeptide(L)'
;MPKEYKKPDLKAPRFRPKKLNFTNKEFYEKFIQDNPQYAGLSIEKFKEIINTFNRKIWETVIEERDGVQLPEQLGFIFIGSCPRKKSNVDFKKSEHYGVVLQNQNWESDQFLAKIFYTNYETKYRFRNHELWGFSALRDFKRAVGKTYPKEWKKYLQVDNLTQISKLFRKKKLDY
;
A
#
# COMPACT_ATOMS: atom_id res chain seq x y z
N MET A 1 23.80 1.48 31.24
CA MET A 1 24.79 1.39 30.15
C MET A 1 24.09 1.77 28.84
N PRO A 2 24.61 2.71 28.05
CA PRO A 2 24.02 3.00 26.73
C PRO A 2 24.20 1.73 25.88
N LYS A 3 23.08 1.28 25.27
CA LYS A 3 23.13 0.16 24.32
C LYS A 3 23.99 0.59 23.13
N GLU A 4 25.13 -0.06 22.95
CA GLU A 4 25.96 0.15 21.78
C GLU A 4 25.13 -0.05 20.51
N TYR A 5 25.01 1.00 19.73
CA TYR A 5 24.35 0.93 18.43
C TYR A 5 25.28 0.25 17.43
N LYS A 6 24.98 -0.99 17.08
CA LYS A 6 25.72 -1.71 16.04
C LYS A 6 25.31 -1.13 14.67
N LYS A 7 26.24 -0.44 14.02
CA LYS A 7 26.01 0.07 12.66
C LYS A 7 25.74 -1.09 11.71
N PRO A 8 24.69 -0.99 10.85
CA PRO A 8 24.43 -2.01 9.86
C PRO A 8 25.59 -2.13 8.87
N ASP A 9 26.00 -3.36 8.57
CA ASP A 9 26.97 -3.60 7.51
C ASP A 9 26.35 -3.27 6.16
N LEU A 10 26.83 -2.21 5.52
CA LEU A 10 26.32 -1.76 4.23
C LEU A 10 26.79 -2.66 3.07
N LYS A 11 27.81 -3.50 3.30
CA LYS A 11 28.35 -4.44 2.31
C LYS A 11 27.76 -5.84 2.45
N ALA A 12 27.04 -6.10 3.55
CA ALA A 12 26.41 -7.40 3.76
C ALA A 12 25.43 -7.75 2.64
N PRO A 13 25.33 -9.02 2.27
CA PRO A 13 24.35 -9.48 1.28
C PRO A 13 22.94 -9.08 1.72
N ARG A 14 22.22 -8.35 0.85
CA ARG A 14 20.85 -7.94 1.12
C ARG A 14 19.90 -8.90 0.40
N PHE A 15 19.06 -9.57 1.15
CA PHE A 15 17.97 -10.31 0.56
C PHE A 15 17.01 -9.32 -0.12
N ARG A 16 16.91 -9.42 -1.44
CA ARG A 16 15.91 -8.69 -2.23
C ARG A 16 15.04 -9.73 -2.92
N PRO A 17 13.74 -9.81 -2.56
CA PRO A 17 12.85 -10.71 -3.28
C PRO A 17 12.84 -10.33 -4.76
N LYS A 18 12.88 -11.34 -5.64
CA LYS A 18 12.75 -11.14 -7.09
C LYS A 18 11.40 -10.46 -7.35
N LYS A 19 11.44 -9.27 -7.92
CA LYS A 19 10.21 -8.58 -8.32
C LYS A 19 9.67 -9.24 -9.59
N LEU A 20 8.48 -9.78 -9.49
CA LEU A 20 7.73 -10.23 -10.66
C LEU A 20 7.18 -9.00 -11.38
N ASN A 21 7.45 -8.90 -12.66
CA ASN A 21 6.92 -7.85 -13.52
C ASN A 21 6.05 -8.48 -14.60
N PHE A 22 4.74 -8.35 -14.47
CA PHE A 22 3.77 -8.93 -15.39
C PHE A 22 3.68 -8.21 -16.76
N THR A 23 4.46 -7.14 -16.96
CA THR A 23 4.50 -6.38 -18.22
C THR A 23 5.83 -6.52 -18.96
N ASN A 24 6.74 -7.39 -18.49
CA ASN A 24 7.99 -7.65 -19.17
C ASN A 24 7.82 -8.67 -20.32
N LYS A 25 8.83 -8.75 -21.18
CA LYS A 25 8.81 -9.64 -22.35
C LYS A 25 8.77 -11.12 -21.96
N GLU A 26 9.55 -11.51 -20.94
CA GLU A 26 9.60 -12.90 -20.43
C GLU A 26 8.22 -13.38 -19.97
N PHE A 27 7.48 -12.53 -19.26
CA PHE A 27 6.14 -12.89 -18.80
C PHE A 27 5.15 -13.00 -19.96
N TYR A 28 5.23 -12.10 -20.95
CA TYR A 28 4.42 -12.16 -22.14
C TYR A 28 4.69 -13.44 -22.95
N GLU A 29 5.95 -13.80 -23.18
CA GLU A 29 6.33 -15.01 -23.92
C GLU A 29 5.81 -16.27 -23.23
N LYS A 30 5.95 -16.33 -21.89
CA LYS A 30 5.37 -17.41 -21.11
C LYS A 30 3.85 -17.46 -21.19
N PHE A 31 3.18 -16.31 -21.11
CA PHE A 31 1.72 -16.23 -21.25
C PHE A 31 1.25 -16.77 -22.60
N ILE A 32 1.91 -16.42 -23.71
CA ILE A 32 1.57 -16.94 -25.05
C ILE A 32 1.86 -18.45 -25.14
N GLN A 33 2.95 -18.91 -24.55
CA GLN A 33 3.28 -20.34 -24.51
C GLN A 33 2.20 -21.15 -23.75
N ASP A 34 1.75 -20.65 -22.61
CA ASP A 34 0.73 -21.30 -21.78
C ASP A 34 -0.70 -21.15 -22.38
N ASN A 35 -0.89 -20.16 -23.27
CA ASN A 35 -2.18 -19.83 -23.87
C ASN A 35 -2.08 -19.62 -25.39
N PRO A 36 -1.89 -20.67 -26.20
CA PRO A 36 -1.66 -20.58 -27.66
C PRO A 36 -2.79 -19.88 -28.43
N GLN A 37 -4.02 -19.90 -27.91
CA GLN A 37 -5.17 -19.23 -28.50
C GLN A 37 -4.99 -17.70 -28.61
N TYR A 38 -4.06 -17.11 -27.85
CA TYR A 38 -3.72 -15.69 -27.87
C TYR A 38 -2.41 -15.37 -28.64
N ALA A 39 -1.89 -16.30 -29.46
CA ALA A 39 -0.65 -16.12 -30.21
C ALA A 39 -0.65 -14.88 -31.11
N GLY A 40 -1.83 -14.42 -31.56
CA GLY A 40 -1.97 -13.17 -32.34
C GLY A 40 -1.97 -11.87 -31.53
N LEU A 41 -1.87 -11.94 -30.20
CA LEU A 41 -1.85 -10.75 -29.34
C LEU A 41 -0.46 -10.13 -29.35
N SER A 42 -0.31 -8.85 -29.73
CA SER A 42 0.99 -8.17 -29.64
C SER A 42 1.35 -7.83 -28.19
N ILE A 43 2.66 -7.70 -27.92
CA ILE A 43 3.14 -7.34 -26.58
C ILE A 43 2.68 -5.94 -26.13
N GLU A 44 2.51 -5.02 -27.07
CA GLU A 44 1.97 -3.68 -26.80
C GLU A 44 0.52 -3.77 -26.32
N LYS A 45 -0.28 -4.55 -27.03
CA LYS A 45 -1.69 -4.75 -26.68
C LYS A 45 -1.85 -5.51 -25.35
N PHE A 46 -1.00 -6.50 -25.10
CA PHE A 46 -0.94 -7.20 -23.83
C PHE A 46 -0.65 -6.23 -22.66
N LYS A 47 0.37 -5.36 -22.81
CA LYS A 47 0.69 -4.34 -21.82
C LYS A 47 -0.44 -3.33 -21.61
N GLU A 48 -1.10 -2.91 -22.68
CA GLU A 48 -2.25 -2.00 -22.62
C GLU A 48 -3.39 -2.60 -21.79
N ILE A 49 -3.73 -3.87 -22.02
CA ILE A 49 -4.76 -4.58 -21.27
C ILE A 49 -4.42 -4.62 -19.77
N ILE A 50 -3.21 -5.05 -19.40
CA ILE A 50 -2.79 -5.13 -17.99
C ILE A 50 -2.78 -3.73 -17.34
N ASN A 51 -2.25 -2.72 -18.03
CA ASN A 51 -2.21 -1.37 -17.50
C ASN A 51 -3.61 -0.77 -17.34
N THR A 52 -4.51 -1.05 -18.27
CA THR A 52 -5.90 -0.61 -18.19
C THR A 52 -6.63 -1.28 -17.04
N PHE A 53 -6.44 -2.60 -16.85
CA PHE A 53 -6.99 -3.34 -15.74
C PHE A 53 -6.49 -2.79 -14.40
N ASN A 54 -5.19 -2.61 -14.24
CA ASN A 54 -4.60 -2.04 -13.04
C ASN A 54 -5.13 -0.62 -12.75
N ARG A 55 -5.28 0.20 -13.79
CA ARG A 55 -5.85 1.53 -13.66
C ARG A 55 -7.29 1.48 -13.17
N LYS A 56 -8.12 0.62 -13.72
CA LYS A 56 -9.51 0.44 -13.28
C LYS A 56 -9.61 -0.02 -11.84
N ILE A 57 -8.75 -0.95 -11.41
CA ILE A 57 -8.68 -1.37 -10.01
C ILE A 57 -8.44 -0.17 -9.08
N TRP A 58 -7.40 0.63 -9.31
CA TRP A 58 -7.09 1.71 -8.38
C TRP A 58 -8.05 2.90 -8.48
N GLU A 59 -8.66 3.16 -9.65
CA GLU A 59 -9.77 4.12 -9.79
C GLU A 59 -10.94 3.70 -8.88
N THR A 60 -11.40 2.46 -9.00
CA THR A 60 -12.49 1.92 -8.16
C THR A 60 -12.13 1.92 -6.66
N VAL A 61 -10.88 1.60 -6.30
CA VAL A 61 -10.43 1.67 -4.89
C VAL A 61 -10.52 3.10 -4.33
N ILE A 62 -10.34 4.13 -5.17
CA ILE A 62 -10.49 5.53 -4.75
C ILE A 62 -11.97 5.91 -4.64
N GLU A 63 -12.80 5.42 -5.56
CA GLU A 63 -14.23 5.73 -5.60
C GLU A 63 -15.02 5.02 -4.51
N GLU A 64 -14.69 3.77 -4.22
CA GLU A 64 -15.44 2.93 -3.31
C GLU A 64 -14.87 2.94 -1.87
N ARG A 65 -15.76 3.16 -0.89
CA ARG A 65 -15.40 3.15 0.53
C ARG A 65 -14.73 1.84 0.96
N ASP A 66 -15.30 0.73 0.53
CA ASP A 66 -14.90 -0.61 0.95
C ASP A 66 -13.78 -1.18 0.08
N GLY A 67 -13.39 -0.43 -0.95
CA GLY A 67 -12.38 -0.83 -1.92
C GLY A 67 -12.91 -1.82 -2.95
N VAL A 68 -12.02 -2.62 -3.52
CA VAL A 68 -12.32 -3.56 -4.60
C VAL A 68 -11.90 -4.97 -4.25
N GLN A 69 -12.74 -5.93 -4.59
CA GLN A 69 -12.38 -7.34 -4.59
C GLN A 69 -11.56 -7.65 -5.83
N LEU A 70 -10.42 -8.30 -5.63
CA LEU A 70 -9.63 -8.81 -6.74
C LEU A 70 -10.27 -10.07 -7.33
N PRO A 71 -10.10 -10.32 -8.64
CA PRO A 71 -10.58 -11.54 -9.27
C PRO A 71 -10.08 -12.81 -8.57
N GLU A 72 -10.74 -13.94 -8.83
CA GLU A 72 -10.35 -15.27 -8.32
C GLU A 72 -10.16 -15.30 -6.79
N GLN A 73 -10.93 -14.50 -6.07
CA GLN A 73 -10.87 -14.44 -4.61
C GLN A 73 -9.48 -14.09 -4.04
N LEU A 74 -8.65 -13.40 -4.83
CA LEU A 74 -7.32 -12.95 -4.42
C LEU A 74 -7.34 -11.92 -3.29
N GLY A 75 -8.51 -11.62 -2.72
CA GLY A 75 -8.67 -10.71 -1.61
C GLY A 75 -9.15 -9.32 -2.03
N PHE A 76 -8.92 -8.33 -1.16
CA PHE A 76 -9.46 -6.99 -1.30
C PHE A 76 -8.35 -5.94 -1.17
N ILE A 77 -8.43 -4.88 -1.97
CA ILE A 77 -7.62 -3.67 -1.83
C ILE A 77 -8.53 -2.52 -1.46
N PHE A 78 -8.18 -1.76 -0.44
CA PHE A 78 -8.95 -0.62 0.02
C PHE A 78 -8.06 0.49 0.62
N ILE A 79 -8.62 1.69 0.74
CA ILE A 79 -7.98 2.82 1.40
C ILE A 79 -8.49 2.89 2.84
N GLY A 80 -7.57 2.89 3.79
CA GLY A 80 -7.87 3.12 5.20
C GLY A 80 -7.44 4.51 5.64
N SER A 81 -8.29 5.14 6.44
CA SER A 81 -8.01 6.40 7.13
C SER A 81 -7.36 6.07 8.48
N CYS A 82 -6.08 6.38 8.63
CA CYS A 82 -5.30 6.02 9.81
C CYS A 82 -4.92 7.25 10.62
N PRO A 83 -5.07 7.21 11.94
CA PRO A 83 -4.60 8.30 12.79
C PRO A 83 -3.09 8.43 12.70
N ARG A 84 -2.60 9.64 12.69
CA ARG A 84 -1.17 9.94 12.64
C ARG A 84 -0.52 9.63 13.99
N LYS A 85 0.58 8.89 13.99
CA LYS A 85 1.29 8.51 15.22
C LYS A 85 2.24 9.58 15.74
N LYS A 86 2.98 10.21 14.81
CA LYS A 86 3.94 11.28 15.10
C LYS A 86 3.93 12.26 13.94
N SER A 87 3.98 13.54 14.25
CA SER A 87 4.17 14.55 13.22
C SER A 87 5.65 14.59 12.82
N ASN A 88 5.91 14.60 11.53
CA ASN A 88 7.26 14.82 11.01
C ASN A 88 7.56 16.32 11.02
N VAL A 89 8.81 16.66 11.24
CA VAL A 89 9.27 18.06 11.15
C VAL A 89 9.14 18.54 9.70
N ASP A 90 8.55 19.70 9.52
CA ASP A 90 8.57 20.42 8.25
C ASP A 90 9.89 21.21 8.15
N PHE A 91 10.89 20.60 7.55
CA PHE A 91 12.23 21.19 7.48
C PHE A 91 12.25 22.54 6.77
N LYS A 92 11.52 22.69 5.66
CA LYS A 92 11.47 23.94 4.91
C LYS A 92 10.88 25.10 5.73
N LYS A 93 9.75 24.85 6.38
CA LYS A 93 9.12 25.84 7.23
C LYS A 93 9.91 26.10 8.51
N SER A 94 10.48 25.05 9.10
CA SER A 94 11.31 25.17 10.30
C SER A 94 12.55 26.03 10.04
N GLU A 95 13.21 25.82 8.90
CA GLU A 95 14.36 26.63 8.48
C GLU A 95 13.97 28.08 8.22
N HIS A 96 12.85 28.31 7.51
CA HIS A 96 12.36 29.64 7.17
C HIS A 96 11.97 30.47 8.41
N TYR A 97 11.33 29.85 9.40
CA TYR A 97 10.84 30.54 10.60
C TYR A 97 11.80 30.43 11.81
N GLY A 98 12.90 29.71 11.71
CA GLY A 98 13.88 29.53 12.80
C GLY A 98 13.34 28.75 14.01
N VAL A 99 12.21 28.05 13.89
CA VAL A 99 11.57 27.25 14.94
C VAL A 99 11.15 25.89 14.41
N VAL A 100 11.17 24.87 15.27
CA VAL A 100 10.77 23.50 14.87
C VAL A 100 9.27 23.46 14.65
N LEU A 101 8.87 23.42 13.38
CA LEU A 101 7.48 23.28 12.96
C LEU A 101 7.19 21.85 12.54
N GLN A 102 6.03 21.37 12.95
CA GLN A 102 5.57 20.04 12.56
C GLN A 102 4.70 20.14 11.31
N ASN A 103 4.89 19.18 10.41
CA ASN A 103 4.03 19.06 9.25
C ASN A 103 2.61 18.70 9.70
N GLN A 104 1.64 19.54 9.49
CA GLN A 104 0.24 19.36 9.89
C GLN A 104 -0.62 19.04 8.67
N ASN A 105 -1.55 18.11 8.82
CA ASN A 105 -2.51 17.76 7.78
C ASN A 105 -3.93 18.16 8.21
N TRP A 106 -4.19 19.46 8.14
CA TRP A 106 -5.44 20.06 8.60
C TRP A 106 -6.66 19.59 7.79
N GLU A 107 -6.50 19.38 6.48
CA GLU A 107 -7.60 19.02 5.57
C GLU A 107 -8.25 17.68 5.93
N SER A 108 -7.48 16.75 6.50
CA SER A 108 -7.97 15.42 6.89
C SER A 108 -7.88 15.18 8.41
N ASP A 109 -7.95 16.24 9.22
CA ASP A 109 -7.96 16.18 10.68
C ASP A 109 -6.84 15.26 11.24
N GLN A 110 -5.64 15.41 10.71
CA GLN A 110 -4.44 14.61 11.04
C GLN A 110 -4.52 13.11 10.64
N PHE A 111 -5.58 12.68 9.97
CA PHE A 111 -5.62 11.34 9.41
C PHE A 111 -4.79 11.23 8.13
N LEU A 112 -4.25 10.04 7.90
CA LEU A 112 -3.43 9.72 6.73
C LEU A 112 -4.03 8.55 5.96
N ALA A 113 -4.07 8.68 4.64
CA ALA A 113 -4.42 7.58 3.77
C ALA A 113 -3.35 6.49 3.80
N LYS A 114 -3.78 5.25 3.94
CA LYS A 114 -2.96 4.07 3.68
C LYS A 114 -3.73 3.10 2.81
N ILE A 115 -3.02 2.47 1.88
CA ILE A 115 -3.59 1.44 1.03
C ILE A 115 -3.30 0.10 1.69
N PHE A 116 -4.34 -0.70 1.85
CA PHE A 116 -4.29 -2.01 2.49
C PHE A 116 -4.72 -3.11 1.54
N TYR A 117 -4.22 -4.28 1.82
CA TYR A 117 -4.69 -5.55 1.28
C TYR A 117 -5.16 -6.44 2.41
N THR A 118 -6.21 -7.22 2.17
CA THR A 118 -6.73 -8.21 3.10
C THR A 118 -7.43 -9.35 2.34
N ASN A 119 -7.45 -10.53 2.93
CA ASN A 119 -8.22 -11.67 2.43
C ASN A 119 -9.69 -11.65 2.87
N TYR A 120 -10.06 -10.74 3.76
CA TYR A 120 -11.38 -10.72 4.38
C TYR A 120 -12.30 -9.67 3.78
N GLU A 121 -13.57 -10.02 3.63
CA GLU A 121 -14.64 -9.08 3.31
C GLU A 121 -14.76 -7.98 4.36
N THR A 122 -15.40 -6.87 4.00
CA THR A 122 -15.53 -5.67 4.83
C THR A 122 -16.02 -5.95 6.24
N LYS A 123 -17.05 -6.78 6.41
CA LYS A 123 -17.64 -7.10 7.73
C LYS A 123 -16.73 -7.92 8.65
N TYR A 124 -15.74 -8.62 8.11
CA TYR A 124 -14.80 -9.46 8.87
C TYR A 124 -13.41 -8.89 9.00
N ARG A 125 -13.10 -7.87 8.25
CA ARG A 125 -11.78 -7.27 8.03
C ARG A 125 -11.07 -6.87 9.33
N PHE A 126 -11.84 -6.33 10.28
CA PHE A 126 -11.30 -5.87 11.56
C PHE A 126 -11.29 -6.94 12.65
N ARG A 127 -12.10 -7.97 12.55
CA ARG A 127 -12.14 -9.07 13.52
C ARG A 127 -10.95 -10.01 13.38
N ASN A 128 -10.53 -10.27 12.16
CA ASN A 128 -9.46 -11.23 11.85
C ASN A 128 -8.07 -10.59 11.75
N HIS A 129 -7.97 -9.27 11.82
CA HIS A 129 -6.71 -8.52 11.97
C HIS A 129 -5.64 -8.74 10.89
N GLU A 130 -5.96 -9.32 9.77
CA GLU A 130 -5.02 -9.53 8.66
C GLU A 130 -5.12 -8.37 7.65
N LEU A 131 -4.60 -7.23 8.06
CA LEU A 131 -4.44 -6.07 7.19
C LEU A 131 -2.97 -5.90 6.82
N TRP A 132 -2.70 -5.96 5.55
CA TRP A 132 -1.35 -5.85 5.02
C TRP A 132 -1.19 -4.52 4.30
N GLY A 133 -0.08 -3.82 4.54
CA GLY A 133 0.23 -2.60 3.81
C GLY A 133 0.49 -2.92 2.35
N PHE A 134 -0.27 -2.30 1.45
CA PHE A 134 -0.09 -2.45 0.02
C PHE A 134 0.87 -1.39 -0.53
N SER A 135 1.94 -1.83 -1.20
CA SER A 135 2.91 -0.92 -1.82
C SER A 135 2.48 -0.53 -3.23
N ALA A 136 1.59 0.45 -3.32
CA ALA A 136 1.08 0.95 -4.59
C ALA A 136 2.14 1.65 -5.44
N LEU A 137 1.90 1.69 -6.75
CA LEU A 137 2.66 2.49 -7.71
C LEU A 137 2.51 3.99 -7.43
N ARG A 138 3.45 4.78 -7.95
CA ARG A 138 3.52 6.23 -7.71
C ARG A 138 2.24 6.95 -8.14
N ASP A 139 1.67 6.60 -9.27
CA ASP A 139 0.49 7.28 -9.83
C ASP A 139 -0.76 6.99 -9.00
N PHE A 140 -0.96 5.75 -8.54
CA PHE A 140 -2.01 5.42 -7.59
C PHE A 140 -1.85 6.21 -6.29
N LYS A 141 -0.64 6.25 -5.69
CA LYS A 141 -0.38 7.05 -4.47
C LYS A 141 -0.67 8.52 -4.66
N ARG A 142 -0.33 9.08 -5.83
CA ARG A 142 -0.61 10.49 -6.15
C ARG A 142 -2.11 10.74 -6.31
N ALA A 143 -2.83 9.85 -6.98
CA ALA A 143 -4.26 9.95 -7.13
C ALA A 143 -4.96 9.91 -5.77
N VAL A 144 -4.59 8.95 -4.89
CA VAL A 144 -5.08 8.91 -3.50
C VAL A 144 -4.75 10.20 -2.76
N GLY A 145 -3.50 10.69 -2.84
CA GLY A 145 -3.08 11.94 -2.17
C GLY A 145 -3.85 13.18 -2.65
N LYS A 146 -4.34 13.19 -3.89
CA LYS A 146 -5.13 14.29 -4.46
C LYS A 146 -6.60 14.25 -4.01
N THR A 147 -7.17 13.06 -3.87
CA THR A 147 -8.62 12.87 -3.56
C THR A 147 -8.86 12.77 -2.05
N TYR A 148 -8.02 12.06 -1.34
CA TYR A 148 -8.19 11.73 0.07
C TYR A 148 -8.43 12.95 0.98
N PRO A 149 -7.70 14.06 0.92
CA PRO A 149 -7.92 15.19 1.84
C PRO A 149 -9.35 15.74 1.78
N LYS A 150 -9.98 15.68 0.60
CA LYS A 150 -11.33 16.18 0.36
C LYS A 150 -12.41 15.22 0.86
N GLU A 151 -12.14 13.92 0.83
CA GLU A 151 -13.11 12.84 1.05
C GLU A 151 -12.69 11.88 2.17
N TRP A 152 -11.76 12.28 3.05
CA TRP A 152 -11.15 11.37 4.02
C TRP A 152 -12.15 10.66 4.95
N LYS A 153 -13.29 11.29 5.25
CA LYS A 153 -14.37 10.72 6.08
C LYS A 153 -15.10 9.55 5.42
N LYS A 154 -15.02 9.44 4.10
CA LYS A 154 -15.61 8.36 3.32
C LYS A 154 -14.93 7.03 3.62
N TYR A 155 -13.62 7.04 3.84
CA TYR A 155 -12.83 5.82 3.96
C TYR A 155 -12.91 5.19 5.34
N LEU A 156 -12.72 3.87 5.37
CA LEU A 156 -12.75 3.10 6.61
C LEU A 156 -11.66 3.57 7.58
N GLN A 157 -12.04 3.90 8.80
CA GLN A 157 -11.09 4.22 9.83
C GLN A 157 -10.37 2.95 10.30
N VAL A 158 -9.05 2.96 10.26
CA VAL A 158 -8.20 1.84 10.68
C VAL A 158 -7.35 2.29 11.85
N ASP A 159 -7.83 2.00 13.05
CA ASP A 159 -7.13 2.32 14.27
C ASP A 159 -6.06 1.28 14.60
N ASN A 160 -4.89 1.74 15.02
CA ASN A 160 -3.86 0.94 15.68
C ASN A 160 -3.35 -0.36 15.02
N LEU A 161 -2.93 -0.32 13.75
CA LEU A 161 -2.14 -1.42 13.14
C LEU A 161 -0.94 -1.89 14.00
N THR A 162 -0.44 -1.04 14.91
CA THR A 162 0.66 -1.38 15.82
C THR A 162 0.26 -2.30 16.96
N GLN A 163 -0.99 -2.31 17.38
CA GLN A 163 -1.46 -3.27 18.39
C GLN A 163 -1.55 -4.67 17.81
N ILE A 164 -1.96 -4.77 16.55
CA ILE A 164 -2.05 -6.05 15.83
C ILE A 164 -0.65 -6.65 15.65
N SER A 165 0.33 -5.89 15.20
CA SER A 165 1.71 -6.38 15.08
C SER A 165 2.36 -6.69 16.44
N LYS A 166 1.95 -6.02 17.52
CA LYS A 166 2.40 -6.32 18.88
C LYS A 166 1.75 -7.59 19.44
N LEU A 167 0.48 -7.84 19.14
CA LEU A 167 -0.22 -9.08 19.51
C LEU A 167 0.37 -10.29 18.80
N PHE A 168 0.67 -10.19 17.50
CA PHE A 168 1.37 -11.25 16.78
C PHE A 168 2.78 -11.50 17.30
N ARG A 169 3.52 -10.46 17.68
CA ARG A 169 4.86 -10.61 18.28
C ARG A 169 4.78 -11.23 19.68
N LYS A 170 3.78 -10.91 20.49
CA LYS A 170 3.57 -11.57 21.80
C LYS A 170 3.25 -13.05 21.62
N LYS A 171 2.33 -13.41 20.74
CA LYS A 171 1.98 -14.83 20.49
C LYS A 171 3.13 -15.66 19.91
N LYS A 172 4.11 -15.05 19.23
CA LYS A 172 5.33 -15.75 18.76
C LYS A 172 6.40 -15.97 19.84
N LEU A 173 6.28 -15.30 20.98
CA LEU A 173 7.22 -15.42 22.08
C LEU A 173 6.75 -16.41 23.17
N ASP A 174 5.53 -16.90 23.07
CA ASP A 174 4.93 -17.87 24.02
C ASP A 174 4.94 -19.33 23.48
N TYR A 175 5.82 -19.64 22.47
CA TYR A 175 6.09 -20.98 21.97
C TYR A 175 7.57 -21.30 22.06
#